data_97b3dd93b0ebf7376396ee9547c03519
#
_entry.id   97b3dd93b0ebf7376396ee9547c03519
#
_cell.length_a   1.000
_cell.length_b   1.000
_cell.length_c   1.000
_cell.angle_alpha   90.00
_cell.angle_beta   90.00
_cell.angle_gamma   90.00
#
_symmetry.space_group_name_H-M   'P 1'
#
loop_
_entity.id
_entity.type
_entity.pdbx_description
1 polymer ?
#
loop_
_entity_poly.entity_id
_entity_poly.type
_entity_poly.pdbx_seq_one_letter_code
_entity_poly.pdbx_strand_id
1 'polypeptide(L)'
;MKENGGVVLITGGLGYLGGRIARHLLSLGFRVMIASSQSSPSVSGELSECEVFSYNFAEENTLSKVCKDVLFIIHLASLNAQQCNHDPEAALLVNSLGTLKLLNAAKKNGVKKFIYMSTAHVYGSPLCGEIDETMPTYPAHHYSIT
;
A
#
# COMPACT_ATOMS: atom_id res chain seq x y z
N MET A 1 -24.62 -8.17 17.51
CA MET A 1 -24.31 -7.08 16.55
C MET A 1 -22.81 -7.15 16.32
N LYS A 2 -22.35 -7.47 15.11
CA LYS A 2 -20.92 -7.31 14.79
C LYS A 2 -20.64 -5.81 14.92
N GLU A 3 -19.79 -5.41 15.86
CA GLU A 3 -19.23 -4.07 15.85
C GLU A 3 -18.69 -3.85 14.44
N ASN A 4 -19.18 -2.81 13.76
CA ASN A 4 -18.68 -2.46 12.43
C ASN A 4 -17.20 -2.16 12.59
N GLY A 5 -16.36 -3.12 12.21
CA GLY A 5 -14.92 -2.88 12.05
C GLY A 5 -14.76 -1.65 11.17
N GLY A 6 -13.90 -0.71 11.57
CA GLY A 6 -13.69 0.53 10.83
C GLY A 6 -13.31 0.29 9.37
N VAL A 7 -13.24 1.35 8.59
CA VAL A 7 -12.85 1.29 7.19
C VAL A 7 -11.33 1.12 7.07
N VAL A 8 -10.89 0.10 6.32
CA VAL A 8 -9.48 -0.16 6.00
C VAL A 8 -9.24 0.09 4.53
N LEU A 9 -8.34 1.01 4.21
CA LEU A 9 -7.87 1.25 2.84
C LEU A 9 -6.64 0.39 2.55
N ILE A 10 -6.66 -0.35 1.43
CA ILE A 10 -5.51 -1.11 0.94
C ILE A 10 -5.08 -0.53 -0.41
N THR A 11 -3.92 0.08 -0.48
CA THR A 11 -3.32 0.44 -1.77
C THR A 11 -2.59 -0.76 -2.35
N GLY A 12 -2.65 -0.96 -3.66
CA GLY A 12 -2.15 -2.21 -4.25
C GLY A 12 -3.00 -3.44 -3.92
N GLY A 13 -4.25 -3.23 -3.47
CA GLY A 13 -5.16 -4.28 -3.04
C GLY A 13 -5.57 -5.27 -4.14
N LEU A 14 -5.39 -4.93 -5.41
CA LEU A 14 -5.62 -5.83 -6.54
C LEU A 14 -4.45 -6.80 -6.80
N GLY A 15 -3.32 -6.60 -6.12
CA GLY A 15 -2.17 -7.51 -6.19
C GLY A 15 -2.37 -8.77 -5.34
N TYR A 16 -1.43 -9.71 -5.48
CA TYR A 16 -1.49 -11.01 -4.79
C TYR A 16 -1.64 -10.87 -3.26
N LEU A 17 -0.77 -10.10 -2.61
CA LEU A 17 -0.80 -9.91 -1.16
C LEU A 17 -2.02 -9.10 -0.74
N GLY A 18 -2.31 -8.02 -1.47
CA GLY A 18 -3.45 -7.13 -1.19
C GLY A 18 -4.79 -7.85 -1.23
N GLY A 19 -5.02 -8.69 -2.23
CA GLY A 19 -6.25 -9.48 -2.32
C GLY A 19 -6.40 -10.49 -1.18
N ARG A 20 -5.32 -11.09 -0.70
CA ARG A 20 -5.35 -12.00 0.47
C ARG A 20 -5.67 -11.27 1.76
N ILE A 21 -5.06 -10.11 1.97
CA ILE A 21 -5.33 -9.25 3.14
C ILE A 21 -6.77 -8.74 3.10
N ALA A 22 -7.25 -8.28 1.94
CA ALA A 22 -8.61 -7.79 1.78
C ALA A 22 -9.65 -8.85 2.18
N ARG A 23 -9.52 -10.08 1.67
CA ARG A 23 -10.39 -11.21 2.03
C ARG A 23 -10.38 -11.49 3.53
N HIS A 24 -9.21 -11.50 4.13
CA HIS A 24 -9.09 -11.75 5.57
C HIS A 24 -9.78 -10.65 6.39
N LEU A 25 -9.59 -9.38 6.02
CA LEU A 25 -10.24 -8.26 6.70
C LEU A 25 -11.79 -8.29 6.55
N LEU A 26 -12.28 -8.64 5.35
CA LEU A 26 -13.72 -8.85 5.14
C LEU A 26 -14.28 -9.95 6.06
N SER A 27 -13.56 -11.07 6.18
CA SER A 27 -13.96 -12.16 7.08
C SER A 27 -14.01 -11.78 8.56
N LEU A 28 -13.20 -10.79 8.96
CA LEU A 28 -13.20 -10.18 10.30
C LEU A 28 -14.26 -9.09 10.50
N GLY A 29 -15.03 -8.75 9.45
CA GLY A 29 -16.11 -7.77 9.49
C GLY A 29 -15.67 -6.32 9.30
N PHE A 30 -14.46 -6.07 8.81
CA PHE A 30 -14.03 -4.73 8.38
C PHE A 30 -14.68 -4.37 7.04
N ARG A 31 -14.94 -3.08 6.84
CA ARG A 31 -15.19 -2.51 5.52
C ARG A 31 -13.85 -2.30 4.82
N VAL A 32 -13.70 -2.85 3.61
CA VAL A 32 -12.43 -2.79 2.87
C VAL A 32 -12.58 -1.92 1.64
N MET A 33 -11.73 -0.92 1.53
CA MET A 33 -11.54 -0.08 0.35
C MET A 33 -10.24 -0.47 -0.33
N ILE A 34 -10.26 -0.62 -1.64
CA ILE A 34 -9.06 -0.89 -2.46
C ILE A 34 -8.77 0.34 -3.31
N ALA A 35 -7.57 0.89 -3.17
CA ALA A 35 -7.10 1.95 -4.07
C ALA A 35 -6.12 1.37 -5.10
N SER A 36 -6.38 1.66 -6.37
CA SER A 36 -5.59 1.21 -7.53
C SER A 36 -5.18 2.37 -8.41
N SER A 37 -4.01 2.30 -9.02
CA SER A 37 -3.56 3.25 -10.05
C SER A 37 -4.17 2.98 -11.44
N GLN A 38 -4.92 1.90 -11.61
CA GLN A 38 -5.65 1.62 -12.84
C GLN A 38 -6.76 2.65 -13.04
N SER A 39 -7.02 3.05 -14.28
CA SER A 39 -8.07 4.04 -14.62
C SER A 39 -9.48 3.53 -14.36
N SER A 40 -9.71 2.24 -14.48
CA SER A 40 -11.02 1.58 -14.27
C SER A 40 -10.84 0.29 -13.48
N PRO A 41 -10.46 0.38 -12.19
CA PRO A 41 -10.25 -0.81 -11.39
C PRO A 41 -11.58 -1.50 -11.09
N SER A 42 -11.59 -2.82 -11.16
CA SER A 42 -12.77 -3.62 -10.82
C SER A 42 -12.38 -4.85 -10.00
N VAL A 43 -13.31 -5.35 -9.23
CA VAL A 43 -13.16 -6.57 -8.43
C VAL A 43 -14.31 -7.51 -8.73
N SER A 44 -14.05 -8.81 -8.52
CA SER A 44 -15.05 -9.87 -8.69
C SER A 44 -14.82 -10.98 -7.64
N GLY A 45 -15.75 -11.92 -7.58
CA GLY A 45 -15.66 -13.04 -6.66
C GLY A 45 -15.59 -12.60 -5.19
N GLU A 46 -14.63 -13.12 -4.46
CA GLU A 46 -14.48 -12.90 -3.02
C GLU A 46 -14.16 -11.45 -2.62
N LEU A 47 -13.77 -10.61 -3.57
CA LEU A 47 -13.50 -9.20 -3.35
C LEU A 47 -14.65 -8.29 -3.78
N SER A 48 -15.79 -8.84 -4.24
CA SER A 48 -16.95 -8.07 -4.72
C SER A 48 -17.56 -7.15 -3.66
N GLU A 49 -17.33 -7.44 -2.38
CA GLU A 49 -17.75 -6.59 -1.25
C GLU A 49 -16.81 -5.40 -1.01
N CYS A 50 -15.63 -5.35 -1.65
CA CYS A 50 -14.72 -4.23 -1.53
C CYS A 50 -15.18 -3.04 -2.38
N GLU A 51 -15.12 -1.85 -1.80
CA GLU A 51 -15.22 -0.61 -2.57
C GLU A 51 -13.89 -0.35 -3.28
N VAL A 52 -13.91 -0.02 -4.59
CA VAL A 52 -12.68 0.17 -5.36
C VAL A 52 -12.61 1.57 -5.92
N PHE A 53 -11.47 2.20 -5.75
CA PHE A 53 -11.21 3.58 -6.16
C PHE A 53 -9.96 3.66 -7.03
N SER A 54 -10.03 4.50 -8.06
CA SER A 54 -8.84 4.93 -8.78
C SER A 54 -8.16 6.10 -8.05
N TYR A 55 -6.84 6.11 -8.00
CA TYR A 55 -6.06 7.22 -7.49
C TYR A 55 -4.80 7.47 -8.35
N ASN A 56 -4.31 8.70 -8.27
CA ASN A 56 -3.06 9.10 -8.90
C ASN A 56 -2.19 9.84 -7.87
N PHE A 57 -0.97 9.37 -7.65
CA PHE A 57 -0.03 10.02 -6.73
C PHE A 57 0.35 11.45 -7.13
N ALA A 58 0.20 11.81 -8.42
CA ALA A 58 0.41 13.19 -8.87
C ALA A 58 -0.69 14.15 -8.40
N GLU A 59 -1.90 13.63 -8.10
CA GLU A 59 -3.09 14.41 -7.80
C GLU A 59 -3.47 14.33 -6.31
N GLU A 60 -3.11 15.35 -5.52
CA GLU A 60 -3.42 15.38 -4.08
C GLU A 60 -4.91 15.24 -3.77
N ASN A 61 -5.78 15.77 -4.63
CA ASN A 61 -7.23 15.69 -4.46
C ASN A 61 -7.73 14.23 -4.50
N THR A 62 -7.13 13.37 -5.34
CA THR A 62 -7.51 11.95 -5.40
C THR A 62 -7.07 11.21 -4.14
N LEU A 63 -5.88 11.51 -3.62
CA LEU A 63 -5.38 10.94 -2.39
C LEU A 63 -6.22 11.34 -1.17
N SER A 64 -6.63 12.60 -1.09
CA SER A 64 -7.51 13.05 -0.01
C SER A 64 -8.87 12.35 -0.05
N LYS A 65 -9.44 12.14 -1.24
CA LYS A 65 -10.72 11.43 -1.41
C LYS A 65 -10.65 9.98 -0.94
N VAL A 66 -9.59 9.24 -1.30
CA VAL A 66 -9.45 7.82 -0.90
C VAL A 66 -9.12 7.65 0.58
N CYS A 67 -8.62 8.68 1.25
CA CYS A 67 -8.35 8.67 2.70
C CYS A 67 -9.55 9.13 3.54
N LYS A 68 -10.65 9.59 2.92
CA LYS A 68 -11.82 10.09 3.65
C LYS A 68 -12.51 8.94 4.40
N ASP A 69 -12.85 9.17 5.65
CA ASP A 69 -13.53 8.21 6.54
C ASP A 69 -12.77 6.89 6.77
N VAL A 70 -11.49 6.84 6.39
CA VAL A 70 -10.60 5.70 6.56
C VAL A 70 -10.01 5.69 7.97
N LEU A 71 -10.10 4.55 8.65
CA LEU A 71 -9.52 4.36 9.98
C LEU A 71 -8.08 3.85 9.93
N PHE A 72 -7.81 2.91 9.04
CA PHE A 72 -6.49 2.28 8.87
C PHE A 72 -6.09 2.23 7.40
N ILE A 73 -4.80 2.38 7.11
CA ILE A 73 -4.24 2.19 5.77
C ILE A 73 -3.21 1.07 5.80
N ILE A 74 -3.31 0.15 4.84
CA ILE A 74 -2.28 -0.83 4.52
C ILE A 74 -1.73 -0.48 3.14
N HIS A 75 -0.50 0.03 3.11
CA HIS A 75 0.13 0.53 1.89
C HIS A 75 1.04 -0.53 1.29
N LEU A 76 0.60 -1.14 0.17
CA LEU A 76 1.30 -2.19 -0.57
C LEU A 76 1.66 -1.75 -2.00
N ALA A 77 1.13 -0.61 -2.44
CA ALA A 77 1.36 -0.13 -3.80
C ALA A 77 2.81 0.32 -3.96
N SER A 78 3.52 -0.32 -4.87
CA SER A 78 4.88 0.03 -5.25
C SER A 78 5.18 -0.47 -6.67
N LEU A 79 6.16 0.11 -7.32
CA LEU A 79 6.83 -0.52 -8.45
C LEU A 79 7.71 -1.65 -7.91
N ASN A 80 7.77 -2.79 -8.62
CA ASN A 80 8.61 -3.92 -8.23
C ASN A 80 10.10 -3.69 -8.61
N ALA A 81 10.98 -4.60 -8.19
CA ALA A 81 12.41 -4.48 -8.42
C ALA A 81 12.79 -4.34 -9.90
N GLN A 82 12.13 -5.07 -10.81
CA GLN A 82 12.39 -4.98 -12.24
C GLN A 82 12.00 -3.61 -12.80
N GLN A 83 10.83 -3.09 -12.41
CA GLN A 83 10.36 -1.76 -12.82
C GLN A 83 11.26 -0.65 -12.27
N CYS A 84 11.67 -0.75 -11.01
CA CYS A 84 12.59 0.22 -10.39
C CYS A 84 13.96 0.26 -11.05
N ASN A 85 14.47 -0.89 -11.49
CA ASN A 85 15.73 -0.95 -12.23
C ASN A 85 15.61 -0.39 -13.65
N HIS A 86 14.44 -0.56 -14.27
CA HIS A 86 14.18 -0.04 -15.62
C HIS A 86 14.01 1.48 -15.62
N ASP A 87 13.30 2.01 -14.61
CA ASP A 87 13.02 3.44 -14.47
C ASP A 87 13.17 3.87 -12.99
N PRO A 88 14.41 4.26 -12.59
CA PRO A 88 14.68 4.72 -11.23
C PRO A 88 13.98 6.03 -10.85
N GLU A 89 13.69 6.90 -11.80
CA GLU A 89 12.94 8.15 -11.55
C GLU A 89 11.49 7.83 -11.19
N ALA A 90 10.84 6.96 -11.97
CA ALA A 90 9.50 6.48 -11.64
C ALA A 90 9.48 5.77 -10.28
N ALA A 91 10.53 5.03 -9.91
CA ALA A 91 10.64 4.40 -8.60
C ALA A 91 10.62 5.45 -7.47
N LEU A 92 11.41 6.52 -7.58
CA LEU A 92 11.40 7.62 -6.60
C LEU A 92 10.04 8.32 -6.55
N LEU A 93 9.42 8.58 -7.70
CA LEU A 93 8.12 9.25 -7.77
C LEU A 93 7.00 8.41 -7.16
N VAL A 94 6.97 7.11 -7.43
CA VAL A 94 5.89 6.22 -6.98
C VAL A 94 6.14 5.72 -5.56
N ASN A 95 7.30 5.07 -5.33
CA ASN A 95 7.54 4.39 -4.06
C ASN A 95 7.86 5.38 -2.93
N SER A 96 8.66 6.42 -3.18
CA SER A 96 9.07 7.36 -2.14
C SER A 96 8.10 8.55 -2.04
N LEU A 97 8.02 9.38 -3.08
CA LEU A 97 7.20 10.60 -3.05
C LEU A 97 5.71 10.29 -2.97
N GLY A 98 5.26 9.26 -3.68
CA GLY A 98 3.87 8.78 -3.64
C GLY A 98 3.46 8.34 -2.24
N THR A 99 4.32 7.55 -1.56
CA THR A 99 4.12 7.14 -0.17
C THR A 99 4.04 8.34 0.77
N LEU A 100 4.96 9.32 0.63
CA LEU A 100 4.94 10.54 1.44
C LEU A 100 3.64 11.34 1.23
N LYS A 101 3.19 11.51 -0.02
CA LYS A 101 1.92 12.20 -0.32
C LYS A 101 0.73 11.48 0.29
N LEU A 102 0.66 10.15 0.19
CA LEU A 102 -0.40 9.36 0.79
C LEU A 102 -0.39 9.48 2.32
N LEU A 103 0.78 9.41 2.95
CA LEU A 103 0.93 9.59 4.40
C LEU A 103 0.44 10.99 4.85
N ASN A 104 0.76 12.03 4.10
CA ASN A 104 0.28 13.39 4.37
C ASN A 104 -1.24 13.49 4.22
N ALA A 105 -1.82 12.87 3.18
CA ALA A 105 -3.27 12.80 3.00
C ALA A 105 -3.95 12.03 4.14
N ALA A 106 -3.38 10.90 4.55
CA ALA A 106 -3.84 10.11 5.69
C ALA A 106 -3.86 10.93 6.99
N LYS A 107 -2.77 11.65 7.27
CA LYS A 107 -2.67 12.53 8.45
C LYS A 107 -3.74 13.63 8.43
N LYS A 108 -3.93 14.31 7.28
CA LYS A 108 -4.95 15.37 7.11
C LYS A 108 -6.38 14.84 7.33
N ASN A 109 -6.64 13.57 6.97
CA ASN A 109 -7.96 12.94 7.12
C ASN A 109 -8.15 12.19 8.45
N GLY A 110 -7.19 12.25 9.38
CA GLY A 110 -7.32 11.69 10.72
C GLY A 110 -7.20 10.16 10.79
N VAL A 111 -6.56 9.54 9.80
CA VAL A 111 -6.26 8.09 9.79
C VAL A 111 -5.47 7.73 11.05
N LYS A 112 -5.90 6.68 11.76
CA LYS A 112 -5.34 6.29 13.06
C LYS A 112 -4.06 5.49 12.96
N LYS A 113 -3.94 4.64 11.93
CA LYS A 113 -2.75 3.81 11.71
C LYS A 113 -2.45 3.68 10.22
N PHE A 114 -1.19 3.86 9.88
CA PHE A 114 -0.64 3.64 8.55
C PHE A 114 0.38 2.52 8.63
N ILE A 115 0.13 1.41 7.93
CA ILE A 115 1.03 0.26 7.85
C ILE A 115 1.67 0.29 6.47
N TYR A 116 2.98 0.46 6.44
CA TYR A 116 3.78 0.41 5.21
C TYR A 116 4.43 -0.96 5.08
N MET A 117 4.23 -1.61 3.93
CA MET A 117 4.88 -2.89 3.65
C MET A 117 6.25 -2.64 3.03
N SER A 118 7.28 -2.88 3.82
CA SER A 118 8.67 -2.82 3.39
C SER A 118 9.09 -4.11 2.68
N THR A 119 10.36 -4.30 2.46
CA THR A 119 10.96 -5.48 1.82
C THR A 119 12.16 -6.00 2.61
N ALA A 120 12.38 -7.31 2.60
CA ALA A 120 13.59 -7.91 3.18
C ALA A 120 14.88 -7.41 2.49
N HIS A 121 14.80 -6.95 1.26
CA HIS A 121 15.95 -6.40 0.55
C HIS A 121 16.53 -5.11 1.14
N VAL A 122 15.86 -4.49 2.11
CA VAL A 122 16.46 -3.37 2.88
C VAL A 122 17.69 -3.81 3.67
N TYR A 123 17.81 -5.10 4.01
CA TYR A 123 18.96 -5.68 4.72
C TYR A 123 20.11 -6.11 3.80
N GLY A 124 19.97 -5.96 2.48
CA GLY A 124 21.01 -6.28 1.51
C GLY A 124 20.58 -7.22 0.40
N SER A 125 21.53 -7.50 -0.51
CA SER A 125 21.37 -8.47 -1.58
C SER A 125 22.74 -9.05 -1.97
N PRO A 126 22.95 -10.38 -1.88
CA PRO A 126 22.01 -11.41 -1.43
C PRO A 126 21.69 -11.33 0.06
N LEU A 127 20.54 -11.86 0.46
CA LEU A 127 20.20 -12.05 1.88
C LEU A 127 20.95 -13.27 2.40
N CYS A 128 21.69 -13.12 3.51
CA CYS A 128 22.50 -14.18 4.10
C CYS A 128 22.30 -14.24 5.60
N GLY A 129 22.29 -15.46 6.16
CA GLY A 129 22.16 -15.68 7.60
C GLY A 129 20.76 -15.49 8.15
N GLU A 130 20.66 -15.39 9.47
CA GLU A 130 19.45 -15.02 10.18
C GLU A 130 19.34 -13.48 10.21
N ILE A 131 18.17 -12.96 9.88
CA ILE A 131 17.92 -11.53 9.76
C ILE A 131 16.72 -11.18 10.64
N ASP A 132 16.87 -10.18 11.50
CA ASP A 132 15.82 -9.61 12.31
C ASP A 132 15.79 -8.07 12.24
N GLU A 133 14.83 -7.46 12.89
CA GLU A 133 14.61 -6.01 12.86
C GLU A 133 15.67 -5.19 13.61
N THR A 134 16.59 -5.83 14.32
CA THR A 134 17.69 -5.14 15.02
C THR A 134 18.92 -4.94 14.13
N MET A 135 18.96 -5.64 12.99
CA MET A 135 20.07 -5.53 12.05
C MET A 135 20.07 -4.19 11.32
N PRO A 136 21.24 -3.61 11.04
CA PRO A 136 21.33 -2.41 10.22
C PRO A 136 20.87 -2.68 8.79
N THR A 137 20.14 -1.73 8.21
CA THR A 137 19.73 -1.79 6.81
C THR A 137 20.89 -1.45 5.88
N TYR A 138 21.02 -2.19 4.77
CA TYR A 138 22.03 -1.98 3.74
C TYR A 138 21.41 -2.13 2.34
N PRO A 139 20.50 -1.22 1.94
CA PRO A 139 19.81 -1.31 0.66
C PRO A 139 20.81 -1.15 -0.51
N ALA A 140 20.81 -2.12 -1.43
CA ALA A 140 21.82 -2.22 -2.49
C ALA A 140 21.28 -1.93 -3.90
N HIS A 141 19.98 -1.75 -4.08
CA HIS A 141 19.36 -1.52 -5.39
C HIS A 141 18.15 -0.58 -5.31
N HIS A 142 17.73 -0.01 -6.45
CA HIS A 142 16.70 1.04 -6.51
C HIS A 142 15.41 0.69 -5.77
N TYR A 143 14.92 -0.54 -5.87
CA TYR A 143 13.70 -0.99 -5.17
C TYR A 143 13.85 -0.96 -3.64
N SER A 144 15.02 -1.32 -3.12
CA SER A 144 15.24 -1.33 -1.67
C SER A 144 15.57 0.05 -1.09
N ILE A 145 15.95 1.02 -1.94
CA ILE A 145 16.24 2.40 -1.55
C ILE A 145 14.97 3.25 -1.55
N THR A 146 14.00 2.94 -2.43
CA THR A 146 12.75 3.69 -2.63
C THR A 146 11.58 3.08 -1.92
#